data_170c3ae38f5f78d65b3a30d847dd3a19
#
_entry.id   170c3ae38f5f78d65b3a30d847dd3a19
#
_cell.length_a   1.000
_cell.length_b   1.000
_cell.length_c   1.000
_cell.angle_alpha   90.00
_cell.angle_beta   90.00
_cell.angle_gamma   90.00
#
_symmetry.space_group_name_H-M   'P 1'
#
loop_
_entity.id
_entity.type
_entity.pdbx_description
1 polymer ?
#
loop_
_entity_poly.entity_id
_entity_poly.type
_entity_poly.pdbx_seq_one_letter_code
_entity_poly.pdbx_strand_id
1 'polypeptide(L)'
;MLFEAFFCCRFHKQEHDMNIGLIDVDGHHKKKKFGATVYPNIALSKLARWHLMQGDSVEWAQPINLFEQRHYDILYASKVFNFSPDVDFSQYSYDKLEKGGTGFDIGSSLPNEIDRLQPYYELFPDIPSNTAYGFLTRGCPNKCPWCVVPKKEGRIRPYMDI
;
A
#
# COMPACT_ATOMS: atom_id res chain seq x y z
N MET A 1 -13.28 42.96 31.13
CA MET A 1 -12.03 42.52 30.52
C MET A 1 -12.02 41.01 30.58
N LEU A 2 -12.45 40.41 29.50
CA LEU A 2 -12.62 38.96 29.32
C LEU A 2 -11.35 38.45 28.65
N PHE A 3 -10.59 37.57 29.29
CA PHE A 3 -9.50 36.83 28.71
C PHE A 3 -10.07 35.58 28.05
N GLU A 4 -10.09 35.57 26.74
CA GLU A 4 -10.35 34.38 25.95
C GLU A 4 -9.21 33.39 26.10
N ALA A 5 -9.54 32.27 26.73
CA ALA A 5 -8.66 31.10 26.77
C ALA A 5 -8.65 30.44 25.40
N PHE A 6 -7.59 30.63 24.65
CA PHE A 6 -7.28 29.84 23.46
C PHE A 6 -7.07 28.37 23.86
N PHE A 7 -8.08 27.58 23.61
CA PHE A 7 -8.02 26.12 23.76
C PHE A 7 -7.19 25.57 22.60
N CYS A 8 -5.86 25.59 22.80
CA CYS A 8 -4.93 24.90 21.91
C CYS A 8 -5.12 23.41 22.10
N CYS A 9 -5.89 22.80 21.19
CA CYS A 9 -6.03 21.37 21.10
C CYS A 9 -4.66 20.79 20.72
N ARG A 10 -3.80 20.54 21.70
CA ARG A 10 -2.59 19.75 21.52
C ARG A 10 -3.03 18.35 21.16
N PHE A 11 -3.04 18.05 19.86
CA PHE A 11 -2.90 16.67 19.42
C PHE A 11 -1.65 16.13 20.10
N HIS A 12 -1.82 15.21 21.03
CA HIS A 12 -0.72 14.38 21.52
C HIS A 12 -0.24 13.56 20.34
N LYS A 13 0.77 14.06 19.64
CA LYS A 13 1.60 13.27 18.75
C LYS A 13 2.27 12.24 19.64
N GLN A 14 1.86 10.99 19.58
CA GLN A 14 2.65 9.89 20.12
C GLN A 14 3.98 9.94 19.37
N GLU A 15 5.04 10.28 20.09
CA GLU A 15 6.42 10.30 19.59
C GLU A 15 6.91 8.84 19.41
N HIS A 16 6.42 8.18 18.40
CA HIS A 16 7.03 6.96 17.91
C HIS A 16 6.87 6.97 16.40
N ASP A 17 7.86 7.54 15.69
CA ASP A 17 7.95 7.43 14.25
C ASP A 17 8.22 5.95 13.93
N MET A 18 7.23 5.24 13.41
CA MET A 18 7.35 3.82 13.08
C MET A 18 8.14 3.64 11.78
N ASN A 19 8.89 2.54 11.73
CA ASN A 19 9.55 2.08 10.52
C ASN A 19 8.66 1.09 9.79
N ILE A 20 8.18 1.48 8.62
CA ILE A 20 7.24 0.69 7.82
C ILE A 20 7.96 0.07 6.63
N GLY A 21 7.97 -1.26 6.58
CA GLY A 21 8.49 -2.02 5.45
C GLY A 21 7.39 -2.40 4.47
N LEU A 22 7.64 -2.25 3.17
CA LEU A 22 6.71 -2.65 2.11
C LEU A 22 7.28 -3.78 1.26
N ILE A 23 6.47 -4.79 0.97
CA ILE A 23 6.80 -5.90 0.06
C ILE A 23 5.72 -6.02 -1.01
N ASP A 24 6.10 -5.80 -2.26
CA ASP A 24 5.29 -6.16 -3.41
C ASP A 24 5.68 -7.56 -3.89
N VAL A 25 4.90 -8.57 -3.52
CA VAL A 25 5.18 -9.98 -3.82
C VAL A 25 5.22 -10.24 -5.33
N ASP A 26 4.40 -9.52 -6.08
CA ASP A 26 4.36 -9.65 -7.54
C ASP A 26 5.51 -8.89 -8.24
N GLY A 27 6.26 -8.08 -7.49
CA GLY A 27 7.46 -7.40 -7.97
C GLY A 27 7.18 -6.27 -8.97
N HIS A 28 6.01 -5.65 -8.92
CA HIS A 28 5.62 -4.59 -9.85
C HIS A 28 6.50 -3.34 -9.79
N HIS A 29 7.17 -3.10 -8.66
CA HIS A 29 8.10 -1.99 -8.49
C HIS A 29 9.48 -2.24 -9.11
N LYS A 30 9.80 -3.49 -9.49
CA LYS A 30 11.09 -3.85 -10.09
C LYS A 30 11.04 -3.66 -11.60
N LYS A 31 12.07 -3.01 -12.16
CA LYS A 31 12.22 -2.91 -13.61
C LYS A 31 12.23 -4.29 -14.25
N LYS A 32 11.30 -4.54 -15.15
CA LYS A 32 11.33 -5.75 -15.98
C LYS A 32 12.39 -5.56 -17.08
N LYS A 33 13.18 -6.60 -17.34
CA LYS A 33 14.03 -6.66 -18.53
C LYS A 33 13.11 -6.46 -19.75
N PHE A 34 13.48 -5.63 -20.71
CA PHE A 34 12.74 -5.33 -21.94
C PHE A 34 11.70 -4.19 -21.92
N GLY A 35 11.91 -3.15 -21.12
CA GLY A 35 11.12 -1.90 -21.25
C GLY A 35 9.63 -2.05 -20.92
N ALA A 36 9.24 -3.09 -20.21
CA ALA A 36 7.86 -3.23 -19.76
C ALA A 36 7.50 -2.09 -18.79
N THR A 37 6.34 -1.51 -18.98
CA THR A 37 5.81 -0.47 -18.09
C THR A 37 5.72 -1.00 -16.66
N VAL A 38 6.26 -0.25 -15.72
CA VAL A 38 6.09 -0.51 -14.29
C VAL A 38 4.77 0.10 -13.85
N TYR A 39 3.89 -0.72 -13.31
CA TYR A 39 2.64 -0.25 -12.72
C TYR A 39 2.82 -0.20 -11.20
N PRO A 40 2.36 0.89 -10.54
CA PRO A 40 2.46 0.98 -9.10
C PRO A 40 1.50 0.00 -8.42
N ASN A 41 1.94 -0.59 -7.32
CA ASN A 41 1.02 -1.26 -6.39
C ASN A 41 0.24 -0.19 -5.62
N ILE A 42 -0.97 0.11 -6.09
CA ILE A 42 -1.79 1.21 -5.56
C ILE A 42 -2.11 1.02 -4.08
N ALA A 43 -2.31 -0.22 -3.62
CA ALA A 43 -2.61 -0.47 -2.21
C ALA A 43 -1.42 -0.11 -1.31
N LEU A 44 -0.22 -0.56 -1.66
CA LEU A 44 1.01 -0.21 -0.91
C LEU A 44 1.31 1.29 -0.98
N SER A 45 1.09 1.92 -2.14
CA SER A 45 1.27 3.38 -2.29
C SER A 45 0.34 4.18 -1.39
N LYS A 46 -0.90 3.73 -1.19
CA LYS A 46 -1.87 4.38 -0.30
C LYS A 46 -1.52 4.16 1.16
N LEU A 47 -1.08 2.95 1.53
CA LEU A 47 -0.55 2.65 2.87
C LEU A 47 0.67 3.53 3.18
N ALA A 48 1.60 3.67 2.23
CA ALA A 48 2.74 4.57 2.37
C ALA A 48 2.30 6.02 2.63
N ARG A 49 1.35 6.53 1.85
CA ARG A 49 0.80 7.87 2.06
C ARG A 49 0.21 8.03 3.45
N TRP A 50 -0.56 7.03 3.90
CA TRP A 50 -1.16 7.04 5.23
C TRP A 50 -0.11 7.15 6.34
N HIS A 51 0.91 6.31 6.32
CA HIS A 51 1.98 6.30 7.32
C HIS A 51 2.82 7.58 7.28
N LEU A 52 3.19 8.06 6.10
CA LEU A 52 3.91 9.33 5.95
C LEU A 52 3.13 10.52 6.53
N MET A 53 1.80 10.53 6.42
CA MET A 53 0.95 11.54 7.05
C MET A 53 0.94 11.46 8.59
N GLN A 54 1.26 10.30 9.15
CA GLN A 54 1.43 10.12 10.61
C GLN A 54 2.83 10.53 11.09
N GLY A 55 3.78 10.71 10.17
CA GLY A 55 5.18 11.00 10.47
C GLY A 55 6.08 9.76 10.47
N ASP A 56 5.55 8.59 10.08
CA ASP A 56 6.30 7.34 10.01
C ASP A 56 7.28 7.34 8.84
N SER A 57 8.36 6.55 8.96
CA SER A 57 9.25 6.29 7.83
C SER A 57 8.76 5.08 7.03
N VAL A 58 8.79 5.17 5.70
CA VAL A 58 8.29 4.12 4.80
C VAL A 58 9.31 3.81 3.72
N GLU A 59 9.64 2.53 3.56
CA GLU A 59 10.55 2.08 2.52
C GLU A 59 10.19 0.70 1.96
N TRP A 60 10.79 0.35 0.83
CA TRP A 60 10.80 -1.04 0.36
C TRP A 60 11.63 -1.89 1.29
N ALA A 61 11.01 -2.93 1.85
CA ALA A 61 11.67 -3.78 2.84
C ALA A 61 12.90 -4.48 2.26
N GLN A 62 13.97 -4.47 3.03
CA GLN A 62 15.23 -5.12 2.71
C GLN A 62 15.39 -6.38 3.56
N PRO A 63 15.79 -7.52 2.95
CA PRO A 63 16.13 -8.71 3.73
C PRO A 63 17.31 -8.44 4.68
N ILE A 64 17.34 -9.14 5.80
CA ILE A 64 18.45 -9.12 6.74
C ILE A 64 19.76 -9.48 6.01
N ASN A 65 20.77 -8.66 6.15
CA ASN A 65 22.10 -8.94 5.65
C ASN A 65 23.15 -8.70 6.74
N LEU A 66 24.39 -9.14 6.47
CA LEU A 66 25.50 -9.06 7.45
C LEU A 66 25.90 -7.64 7.84
N PHE A 67 25.62 -6.66 6.98
CA PHE A 67 26.11 -5.29 7.15
C PHE A 67 25.04 -4.33 7.62
N GLU A 68 23.77 -4.64 7.33
CA GLU A 68 22.64 -3.77 7.62
C GLU A 68 21.46 -4.60 8.10
N GLN A 69 21.07 -4.40 9.34
CA GLN A 69 19.90 -5.04 9.94
C GLN A 69 18.82 -3.96 10.13
N ARG A 70 17.93 -3.86 9.14
CA ARG A 70 16.76 -2.99 9.27
C ARG A 70 15.67 -3.75 10.00
N HIS A 71 15.04 -3.07 10.95
CA HIS A 71 13.91 -3.58 11.69
C HIS A 71 12.68 -2.74 11.34
N TYR A 72 11.55 -3.39 11.11
CA TYR A 72 10.27 -2.76 10.77
C TYR A 72 9.27 -3.01 11.89
N ASP A 73 8.63 -1.95 12.38
CA ASP A 73 7.52 -2.09 13.33
C ASP A 73 6.34 -2.80 12.65
N ILE A 74 6.07 -2.44 11.39
CA ILE A 74 5.06 -3.12 10.57
C ILE A 74 5.64 -3.43 9.19
N LEU A 75 5.48 -4.69 8.77
CA LEU A 75 5.81 -5.16 7.44
C LEU A 75 4.52 -5.44 6.67
N TYR A 76 4.25 -4.65 5.65
CA TYR A 76 3.11 -4.86 4.74
C TYR A 76 3.53 -5.67 3.53
N ALA A 77 2.82 -6.76 3.25
CA ALA A 77 3.01 -7.56 2.06
C ALA A 77 1.74 -7.56 1.20
N SER A 78 1.87 -7.15 -0.06
CA SER A 78 0.77 -7.17 -1.03
C SER A 78 1.02 -8.21 -2.11
N LYS A 79 0.03 -9.10 -2.32
CA LYS A 79 0.04 -10.13 -3.36
C LYS A 79 -1.26 -10.05 -4.15
N VAL A 80 -1.16 -9.79 -5.45
CA VAL A 80 -2.32 -9.65 -6.35
C VAL A 80 -2.71 -11.01 -6.93
N PHE A 81 -1.73 -11.80 -7.35
CA PHE A 81 -1.96 -13.07 -8.04
C PHE A 81 -1.66 -14.26 -7.13
N ASN A 82 -2.57 -15.21 -7.04
CA ASN A 82 -2.42 -16.41 -6.22
C ASN A 82 -1.31 -17.36 -6.71
N PHE A 83 -0.95 -17.27 -7.99
CA PHE A 83 0.12 -18.05 -8.61
C PHE A 83 1.51 -17.41 -8.49
N SER A 84 1.63 -16.18 -8.00
CA SER A 84 2.94 -15.58 -7.72
C SER A 84 3.64 -16.36 -6.61
N PRO A 85 4.97 -16.56 -6.71
CA PRO A 85 5.74 -17.23 -5.66
C PRO A 85 5.55 -16.54 -4.32
N ASP A 86 5.52 -17.32 -3.25
CA ASP A 86 5.49 -16.76 -1.91
C ASP A 86 6.84 -16.18 -1.51
N VAL A 87 6.80 -15.13 -0.69
CA VAL A 87 8.00 -14.52 -0.10
C VAL A 87 8.28 -15.23 1.22
N ASP A 88 9.54 -15.54 1.45
CA ASP A 88 10.01 -16.02 2.75
C ASP A 88 10.18 -14.83 3.71
N PHE A 89 9.18 -14.62 4.55
CA PHE A 89 9.16 -13.51 5.50
C PHE A 89 10.18 -13.66 6.63
N SER A 90 10.72 -14.86 6.88
CA SER A 90 11.76 -15.08 7.89
C SER A 90 13.08 -14.35 7.58
N GLN A 91 13.25 -13.91 6.33
CA GLN A 91 14.40 -13.11 5.89
C GLN A 91 14.33 -11.63 6.30
N TYR A 92 13.23 -11.19 6.93
CA TYR A 92 13.04 -9.80 7.34
C TYR A 92 12.90 -9.72 8.87
N SER A 93 13.35 -8.60 9.45
CA SER A 93 13.15 -8.31 10.87
C SER A 93 11.96 -7.37 11.03
N TYR A 94 10.93 -7.81 11.75
CA TYR A 94 9.71 -7.04 11.96
C TYR A 94 8.98 -7.46 13.23
N ASP A 95 8.18 -6.56 13.79
CA ASP A 95 7.29 -6.86 14.92
C ASP A 95 5.94 -7.40 14.46
N LYS A 96 5.35 -6.77 13.42
CA LYS A 96 4.04 -7.14 12.90
C LYS A 96 4.06 -7.35 11.40
N LEU A 97 3.45 -8.44 10.93
CA LEU A 97 3.27 -8.72 9.50
C LEU A 97 1.80 -8.59 9.11
N GLU A 98 1.52 -7.68 8.18
CA GLU A 98 0.21 -7.48 7.58
C GLU A 98 0.21 -7.92 6.13
N LYS A 99 -0.67 -8.85 5.79
CA LYS A 99 -0.81 -9.40 4.43
C LYS A 99 -2.09 -8.91 3.78
N GLY A 100 -1.99 -8.43 2.55
CA GLY A 100 -3.14 -7.95 1.80
C GLY A 100 -3.07 -8.29 0.33
N GLY A 101 -4.20 -8.08 -0.34
CA GLY A 101 -4.35 -8.34 -1.76
C GLY A 101 -4.99 -9.68 -2.09
N THR A 102 -5.55 -9.75 -3.28
CA THR A 102 -6.39 -10.87 -3.78
C THR A 102 -5.66 -12.22 -3.80
N GLY A 103 -4.33 -12.18 -3.93
CA GLY A 103 -3.50 -13.38 -3.95
C GLY A 103 -3.32 -14.05 -2.58
N PHE A 104 -3.47 -13.30 -1.49
CA PHE A 104 -3.51 -13.84 -0.13
C PHE A 104 -4.95 -14.13 0.30
N ASP A 105 -5.83 -13.14 0.16
CA ASP A 105 -7.23 -13.26 0.54
C ASP A 105 -8.12 -12.38 -0.36
N ILE A 106 -9.13 -13.00 -0.94
CA ILE A 106 -10.14 -12.33 -1.78
C ILE A 106 -10.90 -11.23 -1.00
N GLY A 107 -11.17 -11.47 0.29
CA GLY A 107 -11.86 -10.54 1.18
C GLY A 107 -11.02 -9.35 1.62
N SER A 108 -9.71 -9.40 1.45
CA SER A 108 -8.80 -8.34 1.87
C SER A 108 -9.09 -7.02 1.16
N SER A 109 -9.29 -5.95 1.91
CA SER A 109 -9.49 -4.59 1.41
C SER A 109 -8.84 -3.57 2.34
N LEU A 110 -8.44 -2.43 1.79
CA LEU A 110 -7.99 -1.31 2.60
C LEU A 110 -9.16 -0.69 3.37
N PRO A 111 -8.94 -0.18 4.59
CA PRO A 111 -9.89 0.70 5.26
C PRO A 111 -10.27 1.88 4.37
N ASN A 112 -11.53 2.34 4.43
CA ASN A 112 -12.02 3.41 3.54
C ASN A 112 -11.21 4.70 3.63
N GLU A 113 -10.72 5.05 4.81
CA GLU A 113 -9.87 6.22 5.05
C GLU A 113 -8.55 6.15 4.28
N ILE A 114 -7.94 4.98 4.20
CA ILE A 114 -6.71 4.74 3.43
C ILE A 114 -7.03 4.60 1.94
N ASP A 115 -8.12 3.90 1.60
CA ASP A 115 -8.49 3.63 0.21
C ASP A 115 -8.87 4.90 -0.57
N ARG A 116 -9.27 5.98 0.11
CA ARG A 116 -9.57 7.29 -0.48
C ARG A 116 -8.35 8.19 -0.65
N LEU A 117 -7.20 7.82 -0.10
CA LEU A 117 -5.97 8.61 -0.24
C LEU A 117 -5.43 8.53 -1.67
N GLN A 118 -4.75 9.59 -2.07
CA GLN A 118 -3.94 9.56 -3.29
C GLN A 118 -2.71 8.68 -3.08
N PRO A 119 -2.33 7.87 -4.07
CA PRO A 119 -1.12 7.07 -4.00
C PRO A 119 0.15 7.92 -3.81
N TYR A 120 1.11 7.38 -3.09
CA TYR A 120 2.45 7.97 -2.96
C TYR A 120 3.36 7.44 -4.06
N TYR A 121 3.53 8.22 -5.12
CA TYR A 121 4.25 7.80 -6.33
C TYR A 121 5.77 7.86 -6.21
N GLU A 122 6.32 8.54 -5.21
CA GLU A 122 7.77 8.62 -4.99
C GLU A 122 8.42 7.27 -4.70
N LEU A 123 7.62 6.27 -4.28
CA LEU A 123 8.05 4.88 -4.20
C LEU A 123 8.39 4.26 -5.57
N PHE A 124 7.98 4.89 -6.66
CA PHE A 124 8.10 4.38 -8.03
C PHE A 124 8.78 5.40 -8.93
N PRO A 125 10.11 5.58 -8.81
CA PRO A 125 10.85 6.61 -9.53
C PRO A 125 10.78 6.48 -11.05
N ASP A 126 10.41 5.30 -11.56
CA ASP A 126 10.26 5.04 -12.99
C ASP A 126 8.90 5.51 -13.56
N ILE A 127 7.98 5.97 -12.74
CA ILE A 127 6.71 6.54 -13.17
C ILE A 127 6.92 8.03 -13.46
N PRO A 128 6.58 8.50 -14.69
CA PRO A 128 6.68 9.92 -14.99
C PRO A 128 5.83 10.78 -14.04
N SER A 129 6.35 11.93 -13.63
CA SER A 129 5.71 12.83 -12.64
C SER A 129 4.35 13.39 -13.10
N ASN A 130 4.06 13.33 -14.40
CA ASN A 130 2.79 13.75 -14.99
C ASN A 130 1.79 12.60 -15.18
N THR A 131 2.07 11.43 -14.60
CA THR A 131 1.25 10.23 -14.75
C THR A 131 0.65 9.84 -13.41
N ALA A 132 -0.66 9.62 -13.37
CA ALA A 132 -1.38 9.10 -12.23
C ALA A 132 -2.14 7.82 -12.60
N TYR A 133 -2.22 6.89 -11.67
CA TYR A 133 -2.97 5.65 -11.79
C TYR A 133 -4.10 5.60 -10.78
N GLY A 134 -5.28 5.23 -11.22
CA GLY A 134 -6.43 5.13 -10.34
C GLY A 134 -7.59 4.40 -11.00
N PHE A 135 -8.64 4.22 -10.23
CA PHE A 135 -9.86 3.58 -10.69
C PHE A 135 -11.03 4.57 -10.56
N LEU A 136 -11.67 4.89 -11.67
CA LEU A 136 -12.92 5.69 -11.67
C LEU A 136 -14.12 4.85 -11.25
N THR A 137 -14.07 3.57 -11.55
CA THR A 137 -15.10 2.60 -11.21
C THR A 137 -14.48 1.37 -10.55
N ARG A 138 -15.25 0.69 -9.74
CA ARG A 138 -14.95 -0.64 -9.21
C ARG A 138 -16.03 -1.62 -9.64
N GLY A 139 -15.67 -2.90 -9.66
CA GLY A 139 -16.57 -3.95 -10.11
C GLY A 139 -16.58 -4.12 -11.64
N CYS A 140 -17.40 -5.05 -12.12
CA CYS A 140 -17.49 -5.37 -13.53
C CYS A 140 -18.94 -5.74 -13.90
N PRO A 141 -19.45 -5.35 -15.09
CA PRO A 141 -20.76 -5.77 -15.55
C PRO A 141 -20.81 -7.26 -15.95
N ASN A 142 -19.66 -7.84 -16.31
CA ASN A 142 -19.55 -9.22 -16.78
C ASN A 142 -19.49 -10.20 -15.59
N LYS A 143 -19.97 -11.43 -15.82
CA LYS A 143 -19.97 -12.53 -14.85
C LYS A 143 -19.14 -13.70 -15.38
N CYS A 144 -17.90 -13.44 -15.80
CA CYS A 144 -17.03 -14.49 -16.30
C CYS A 144 -16.75 -15.56 -15.23
N PRO A 145 -16.89 -16.87 -15.52
CA PRO A 145 -16.80 -17.93 -14.50
C PRO A 145 -15.45 -17.99 -13.78
N TRP A 146 -14.37 -17.64 -14.48
CA TRP A 146 -12.99 -17.66 -13.97
C TRP A 146 -12.54 -16.33 -13.33
N CYS A 147 -13.39 -15.30 -13.37
CA CYS A 147 -13.00 -13.96 -12.92
C CYS A 147 -13.27 -13.77 -11.43
N VAL A 148 -12.27 -13.20 -10.72
CA VAL A 148 -12.38 -12.88 -9.30
C VAL A 148 -13.18 -11.61 -9.02
N VAL A 149 -13.26 -10.68 -9.99
CA VAL A 149 -13.86 -9.36 -9.81
C VAL A 149 -15.32 -9.42 -9.34
N PRO A 150 -16.22 -10.24 -9.90
CA PRO A 150 -17.59 -10.33 -9.40
C PRO A 150 -17.71 -10.76 -7.94
N LYS A 151 -16.76 -11.60 -7.48
CA LYS A 151 -16.73 -12.07 -6.07
C LYS A 151 -16.16 -11.02 -5.14
N LYS A 152 -15.13 -10.28 -5.58
CA LYS A 152 -14.42 -9.29 -4.75
C LYS A 152 -15.11 -7.94 -4.73
N GLU A 153 -15.50 -7.44 -5.88
CA GLU A 153 -15.94 -6.05 -6.06
C GLU A 153 -17.43 -5.92 -6.44
N GLY A 154 -18.05 -7.02 -6.88
CA GLY A 154 -19.45 -7.05 -7.28
C GLY A 154 -19.71 -6.39 -8.63
N ARG A 155 -20.88 -5.75 -8.76
CA ARG A 155 -21.29 -5.03 -9.96
C ARG A 155 -20.52 -3.71 -10.08
N ILE A 156 -20.39 -3.24 -11.32
CA ILE A 156 -19.74 -1.94 -11.60
C ILE A 156 -20.47 -0.81 -10.85
N ARG A 157 -19.68 0.05 -10.22
CA ARG A 157 -20.13 1.23 -9.48
C ARG A 157 -19.10 2.34 -9.55
N PRO A 158 -19.50 3.62 -9.45
CA PRO A 158 -18.57 4.73 -9.28
C PRO A 158 -17.69 4.52 -8.05
N TYR A 159 -16.45 4.98 -8.11
CA TYR A 159 -15.49 4.79 -7.03
C TYR A 159 -14.79 6.09 -6.65
N MET A 160 -14.19 6.79 -7.58
CA MET A 160 -13.56 8.09 -7.37
C MET A 160 -14.01 9.08 -8.45
N ASP A 161 -14.17 10.35 -8.07
CA ASP A 161 -14.29 11.46 -8.99
C ASP A 161 -12.89 11.98 -9.36
N ILE A 162 -12.77 12.55 -10.57
CA ILE A 162 -11.52 13.15 -11.06
C ILE A 162 -11.52 14.63 -10.74
#